data_0ef1dc4a5e652c8163aaf45d6fefd0c9
#
_entry.id   0ef1dc4a5e652c8163aaf45d6fefd0c9
#
_cell.length_a   1.000
_cell.length_b   1.000
_cell.length_c   1.000
_cell.angle_alpha   90.00
_cell.angle_beta   90.00
_cell.angle_gamma   90.00
#
_symmetry.space_group_name_H-M   'P 1'
#
loop_
_entity.id
_entity.type
_entity.pdbx_description
1 polymer ?
#
loop_
_entity_poly.entity_id
_entity_poly.type
_entity_poly.pdbx_seq_one_letter_code
_entity_poly.pdbx_strand_id
1 'polypeptide(L)'
;MSKVEALGVAAPSPQYLAWLARERRGYFIVRATQLGLLAVLLLLWEVLPKALIVNPVLTSYPSALWPTFLELLKSTPQQASILTHTWGTVLATVLGFTGAMVLGTAVAAALWWWKTLYQVLDPYLVVANAMPKTAFVPIFYIWLGATLSIYGMSLAISVFITILMIYSGFQGIDPNKIKLAQTFGATKGQILRKVVLPGSVPTLLAALKVNAGLSLVGVVVGEFQSANLGLGYLIQYGAQIFKMNIVMTGVTILAVVSSVMYLAISWLETAVMRRR
;
A
#
# COMPACT_ATOMS: atom_id res chain seq x y z
N MET A 1 -15.25 43.49 22.74
CA MET A 1 -14.97 43.56 21.29
C MET A 1 -14.21 42.32 20.88
N SER A 2 -14.84 41.43 20.09
CA SER A 2 -14.19 40.19 19.65
C SER A 2 -13.14 40.48 18.57
N LYS A 3 -12.07 39.69 18.51
CA LYS A 3 -10.98 39.78 17.48
C LYS A 3 -11.49 39.82 16.02
N VAL A 4 -12.76 39.49 15.79
CA VAL A 4 -13.41 39.44 14.46
C VAL A 4 -13.86 40.84 14.02
N GLU A 5 -14.26 41.71 14.94
CA GLU A 5 -14.68 43.09 14.64
C GLU A 5 -13.50 43.98 14.26
N ALA A 6 -12.27 43.64 14.71
CA ALA A 6 -11.05 44.41 14.39
C ALA A 6 -10.54 44.17 12.96
N LEU A 7 -11.03 43.14 12.25
CA LEU A 7 -10.56 42.73 10.90
C LEU A 7 -11.54 43.16 9.78
N GLY A 8 -12.63 43.87 10.07
CA GLY A 8 -13.60 44.31 9.05
C GLY A 8 -14.30 43.17 8.29
N VAL A 9 -14.26 41.95 8.82
CA VAL A 9 -14.91 40.79 8.20
C VAL A 9 -16.37 40.79 8.62
N ALA A 10 -17.31 40.91 7.66
CA ALA A 10 -18.73 40.84 7.90
C ALA A 10 -19.10 39.55 8.67
N ALA A 11 -19.98 39.67 9.68
CA ALA A 11 -20.46 38.49 10.42
C ALA A 11 -21.07 37.47 9.46
N PRO A 12 -20.78 36.16 9.63
CA PRO A 12 -21.28 35.13 8.73
C PRO A 12 -22.83 35.13 8.70
N SER A 13 -23.40 35.08 7.50
CA SER A 13 -24.86 35.11 7.32
C SER A 13 -25.54 33.91 8.04
N PRO A 14 -26.79 34.08 8.50
CA PRO A 14 -27.54 32.97 9.15
C PRO A 14 -27.64 31.73 8.27
N GLN A 15 -27.71 31.91 6.95
CA GLN A 15 -27.71 30.81 5.97
C GLN A 15 -26.40 30.03 5.96
N TYR A 16 -25.26 30.72 6.04
CA TYR A 16 -23.94 30.12 6.11
C TYR A 16 -23.73 29.30 7.42
N LEU A 17 -24.21 29.86 8.54
CA LEU A 17 -24.16 29.16 9.82
C LEU A 17 -25.03 27.90 9.80
N ALA A 18 -26.23 27.96 9.21
CA ALA A 18 -27.12 26.82 9.05
C ALA A 18 -26.50 25.74 8.12
N TRP A 19 -25.80 26.16 7.05
CA TRP A 19 -25.06 25.24 6.16
C TRP A 19 -23.91 24.56 6.91
N LEU A 20 -23.09 25.30 7.64
CA LEU A 20 -22.00 24.75 8.46
C LEU A 20 -22.50 23.75 9.51
N ALA A 21 -23.65 24.04 10.14
CA ALA A 21 -24.27 23.14 11.12
C ALA A 21 -24.73 21.82 10.47
N ARG A 22 -25.32 21.89 9.26
CA ARG A 22 -25.68 20.67 8.48
C ARG A 22 -24.45 19.87 8.07
N GLU A 23 -23.41 20.52 7.59
CA GLU A 23 -22.18 19.88 7.16
C GLU A 23 -21.47 19.18 8.33
N ARG A 24 -21.36 19.84 9.49
CA ARG A 24 -20.83 19.23 10.72
C ARG A 24 -21.68 18.04 11.18
N ARG A 25 -23.00 18.16 11.13
CA ARG A 25 -23.90 17.06 11.47
C ARG A 25 -23.75 15.88 10.50
N GLY A 26 -23.65 16.14 9.20
CA GLY A 26 -23.41 15.13 8.17
C GLY A 26 -22.08 14.39 8.42
N TYR A 27 -21.02 15.13 8.71
CA TYR A 27 -19.71 14.56 9.02
C TYR A 27 -19.73 13.71 10.31
N PHE A 28 -20.44 14.18 11.33
CA PHE A 28 -20.60 13.42 12.57
C PHE A 28 -21.41 12.13 12.35
N ILE A 29 -22.51 12.19 11.60
CA ILE A 29 -23.33 11.02 11.26
C ILE A 29 -22.49 9.99 10.50
N VAL A 30 -21.75 10.42 9.48
CA VAL A 30 -20.87 9.52 8.68
C VAL A 30 -19.84 8.84 9.58
N ARG A 31 -19.16 9.59 10.44
CA ARG A 31 -18.17 9.01 11.38
C ARG A 31 -18.81 8.08 12.40
N ALA A 32 -19.94 8.46 12.96
CA ALA A 32 -20.68 7.63 13.91
C ALA A 32 -21.13 6.32 13.26
N THR A 33 -21.63 6.37 12.02
CA THR A 33 -22.02 5.18 11.26
C THR A 33 -20.81 4.30 10.94
N GLN A 34 -19.67 4.87 10.56
CA GLN A 34 -18.43 4.11 10.31
C GLN A 34 -17.94 3.39 11.56
N LEU A 35 -17.91 4.09 12.71
CA LEU A 35 -17.51 3.50 13.99
C LEU A 35 -18.53 2.46 14.46
N GLY A 36 -19.83 2.73 14.28
CA GLY A 36 -20.90 1.79 14.60
C GLY A 36 -20.81 0.50 13.80
N LEU A 37 -20.57 0.61 12.49
CA LEU A 37 -20.38 -0.57 11.62
C LEU A 37 -19.17 -1.39 12.07
N LEU A 38 -18.03 -0.73 12.35
CA LEU A 38 -16.84 -1.40 12.84
C LEU A 38 -17.09 -2.09 14.17
N ALA A 39 -17.77 -1.42 15.10
CA ALA A 39 -18.12 -1.98 16.40
C ALA A 39 -19.03 -3.20 16.26
N VAL A 40 -20.04 -3.15 15.38
CA VAL A 40 -20.94 -4.28 15.10
C VAL A 40 -20.15 -5.46 14.53
N LEU A 41 -19.24 -5.24 13.58
CA LEU A 41 -18.39 -6.30 13.01
C LEU A 41 -17.52 -6.96 14.07
N LEU A 42 -16.88 -6.15 14.93
CA LEU A 42 -16.04 -6.68 16.01
C LEU A 42 -16.86 -7.41 17.07
N LEU A 43 -18.04 -6.92 17.40
CA LEU A 43 -18.96 -7.60 18.33
C LEU A 43 -19.45 -8.93 17.76
N LEU A 44 -19.82 -8.98 16.49
CA LEU A 44 -20.22 -10.23 15.83
C LEU A 44 -19.04 -11.23 15.82
N TRP A 45 -17.83 -10.78 15.51
CA TRP A 45 -16.64 -11.62 15.52
C TRP A 45 -16.29 -12.14 16.93
N GLU A 46 -16.60 -11.38 17.98
CA GLU A 46 -16.40 -11.81 19.36
C GLU A 46 -17.51 -12.75 19.85
N VAL A 47 -18.78 -12.43 19.56
CA VAL A 47 -19.94 -13.10 20.14
C VAL A 47 -20.25 -14.42 19.44
N LEU A 48 -20.19 -14.46 18.09
CA LEU A 48 -20.60 -15.67 17.35
C LEU A 48 -19.76 -16.92 17.69
N PRO A 49 -18.42 -16.85 17.79
CA PRO A 49 -17.62 -18.00 18.24
C PRO A 49 -17.81 -18.33 19.71
N LYS A 50 -17.95 -17.33 20.59
CA LYS A 50 -18.18 -17.57 22.02
C LYS A 50 -19.54 -18.20 22.31
N ALA A 51 -20.55 -17.87 21.51
CA ALA A 51 -21.88 -18.49 21.58
C ALA A 51 -21.92 -19.88 20.89
N LEU A 52 -20.79 -20.38 20.39
CA LEU A 52 -20.68 -21.65 19.65
C LEU A 52 -21.57 -21.74 18.41
N ILE A 53 -22.07 -20.60 17.90
CA ILE A 53 -22.79 -20.51 16.61
C ILE A 53 -21.84 -20.83 15.46
N VAL A 54 -20.60 -20.38 15.61
CA VAL A 54 -19.49 -20.67 14.68
C VAL A 54 -18.38 -21.35 15.49
N ASN A 55 -17.68 -22.29 14.87
CA ASN A 55 -16.62 -23.04 15.57
C ASN A 55 -15.45 -22.11 15.94
N PRO A 56 -15.17 -21.88 17.24
CA PRO A 56 -14.12 -20.96 17.68
C PRO A 56 -12.72 -21.43 17.28
N VAL A 57 -12.50 -22.71 17.06
CA VAL A 57 -11.22 -23.26 16.59
C VAL A 57 -10.92 -22.82 15.16
N LEU A 58 -11.95 -22.63 14.33
CA LEU A 58 -11.83 -22.24 12.92
C LEU A 58 -11.90 -20.72 12.67
N THR A 59 -12.45 -19.96 13.60
CA THR A 59 -12.69 -18.51 13.38
C THR A 59 -11.89 -17.59 14.28
N SER A 60 -11.42 -18.11 15.44
CA SER A 60 -10.84 -17.27 16.49
C SER A 60 -11.83 -16.16 16.93
N TYR A 61 -11.43 -15.28 17.82
CA TYR A 61 -12.21 -14.13 18.28
C TYR A 61 -11.26 -13.05 18.84
N PRO A 62 -11.62 -11.76 18.79
CA PRO A 62 -10.74 -10.62 19.17
C PRO A 62 -10.08 -10.77 20.53
N SER A 63 -10.80 -11.20 21.58
CA SER A 63 -10.22 -11.33 22.92
C SER A 63 -9.16 -12.45 23.04
N ALA A 64 -9.12 -13.42 22.11
CA ALA A 64 -8.08 -14.45 22.06
C ALA A 64 -6.78 -13.97 21.43
N LEU A 65 -6.80 -12.86 20.66
CA LEU A 65 -5.63 -12.36 19.95
C LEU A 65 -4.58 -11.80 20.91
N TRP A 66 -5.01 -11.11 21.97
CA TRP A 66 -4.09 -10.49 22.91
C TRP A 66 -3.21 -11.50 23.67
N PRO A 67 -3.77 -12.56 24.33
CA PRO A 67 -2.94 -13.58 24.95
C PRO A 67 -2.05 -14.31 23.93
N THR A 68 -2.56 -14.59 22.72
CA THR A 68 -1.75 -15.19 21.64
C THR A 68 -0.59 -14.28 21.23
N PHE A 69 -0.83 -12.98 21.12
CA PHE A 69 0.24 -12.02 20.84
C PHE A 69 1.33 -12.03 21.91
N LEU A 70 0.95 -12.04 23.19
CA LEU A 70 1.90 -12.10 24.32
C LEU A 70 2.69 -13.43 24.32
N GLU A 71 2.06 -14.53 23.95
CA GLU A 71 2.74 -15.82 23.79
C GLU A 71 3.78 -15.76 22.66
N LEU A 72 3.39 -15.21 21.51
CA LEU A 72 4.25 -15.07 20.33
C LEU A 72 5.36 -14.01 20.46
N LEU A 73 5.31 -13.15 21.49
CA LEU A 73 6.44 -12.26 21.81
C LEU A 73 7.65 -13.03 22.29
N LYS A 74 7.43 -14.19 22.94
CA LYS A 74 8.50 -15.04 23.43
C LYS A 74 9.09 -15.82 22.26
N SER A 75 10.40 -15.71 22.05
CA SER A 75 11.11 -16.59 21.14
C SER A 75 11.33 -17.97 21.79
N THR A 76 11.15 -19.01 21.02
CA THR A 76 11.46 -20.39 21.41
C THR A 76 12.54 -20.93 20.47
N PRO A 77 13.24 -22.03 20.81
CA PRO A 77 14.22 -22.64 19.91
C PRO A 77 13.63 -23.03 18.54
N GLN A 78 12.30 -23.26 18.48
CA GLN A 78 11.59 -23.70 17.27
C GLN A 78 10.89 -22.58 16.53
N GLN A 79 10.71 -21.39 17.17
CA GLN A 79 9.93 -20.29 16.59
C GLN A 79 10.49 -18.94 17.02
N ALA A 80 10.79 -18.09 16.04
CA ALA A 80 11.19 -16.69 16.27
C ALA A 80 10.03 -15.88 16.88
N SER A 81 10.36 -14.78 17.56
CA SER A 81 9.33 -13.90 18.11
C SER A 81 8.52 -13.22 16.99
N ILE A 82 7.28 -12.85 17.28
CA ILE A 82 6.40 -12.16 16.34
C ILE A 82 7.00 -10.82 15.87
N LEU A 83 7.80 -10.17 16.69
CA LEU A 83 8.51 -8.94 16.31
C LEU A 83 9.56 -9.21 15.24
N THR A 84 10.28 -10.33 15.34
CA THR A 84 11.25 -10.76 14.32
C THR A 84 10.56 -11.08 13.00
N HIS A 85 9.41 -11.78 13.04
CA HIS A 85 8.57 -12.03 11.87
C HIS A 85 8.07 -10.71 11.24
N THR A 86 7.56 -9.79 12.06
CA THR A 86 7.09 -8.47 11.62
C THR A 86 8.19 -7.67 10.96
N TRP A 87 9.38 -7.62 11.58
CA TRP A 87 10.52 -6.90 11.02
C TRP A 87 10.97 -7.48 9.68
N GLY A 88 11.00 -8.81 9.56
CA GLY A 88 11.33 -9.50 8.31
C GLY A 88 10.38 -9.08 7.17
N THR A 89 9.08 -9.14 7.42
CA THR A 89 8.05 -8.72 6.44
C THR A 89 8.16 -7.24 6.09
N VAL A 90 8.35 -6.36 7.08
CA VAL A 90 8.51 -4.91 6.84
C VAL A 90 9.74 -4.62 5.99
N LEU A 91 10.89 -5.19 6.34
CA LEU A 91 12.14 -5.01 5.60
C LEU A 91 12.00 -5.52 4.16
N ALA A 92 11.45 -6.72 3.98
CA ALA A 92 11.22 -7.29 2.65
C ALA A 92 10.27 -6.41 1.82
N THR A 93 9.22 -5.88 2.45
CA THR A 93 8.27 -4.97 1.77
C THR A 93 8.94 -3.67 1.36
N VAL A 94 9.72 -3.03 2.23
CA VAL A 94 10.42 -1.78 1.91
C VAL A 94 11.42 -1.99 0.76
N LEU A 95 12.17 -3.08 0.77
CA LEU A 95 13.13 -3.38 -0.28
C LEU A 95 12.44 -3.72 -1.61
N GLY A 96 11.41 -4.57 -1.58
CA GLY A 96 10.63 -4.92 -2.78
C GLY A 96 9.91 -3.71 -3.37
N PHE A 97 9.29 -2.88 -2.53
CA PHE A 97 8.66 -1.63 -2.90
C PHE A 97 9.65 -0.65 -3.55
N THR A 98 10.80 -0.42 -2.93
CA THR A 98 11.83 0.48 -3.46
C THR A 98 12.36 -0.04 -4.79
N GLY A 99 12.63 -1.34 -4.89
CA GLY A 99 13.06 -1.98 -6.13
C GLY A 99 12.03 -1.80 -7.26
N ALA A 100 10.75 -2.04 -6.98
CA ALA A 100 9.67 -1.86 -7.95
C ALA A 100 9.51 -0.41 -8.40
N MET A 101 9.62 0.55 -7.47
CA MET A 101 9.54 1.98 -7.78
C MET A 101 10.72 2.45 -8.64
N VAL A 102 11.94 2.04 -8.29
CA VAL A 102 13.15 2.42 -9.05
C VAL A 102 13.13 1.80 -10.45
N LEU A 103 12.93 0.48 -10.55
CA LEU A 103 12.89 -0.22 -11.84
C LEU A 103 11.72 0.24 -12.69
N GLY A 104 10.52 0.34 -12.11
CA GLY A 104 9.32 0.77 -12.83
C GLY A 104 9.45 2.20 -13.37
N THR A 105 10.02 3.11 -12.57
CA THR A 105 10.28 4.49 -13.02
C THR A 105 11.33 4.53 -14.12
N ALA A 106 12.41 3.75 -13.99
CA ALA A 106 13.47 3.69 -14.99
C ALA A 106 12.94 3.14 -16.33
N VAL A 107 12.15 2.07 -16.29
CA VAL A 107 11.50 1.50 -17.48
C VAL A 107 10.51 2.49 -18.09
N ALA A 108 9.65 3.13 -17.28
CA ALA A 108 8.73 4.14 -17.78
C ALA A 108 9.45 5.32 -18.45
N ALA A 109 10.59 5.75 -17.90
CA ALA A 109 11.43 6.78 -18.50
C ALA A 109 12.04 6.33 -19.84
N ALA A 110 12.49 5.08 -19.92
CA ALA A 110 12.97 4.50 -21.17
C ALA A 110 11.85 4.42 -22.23
N LEU A 111 10.66 3.99 -21.86
CA LEU A 111 9.50 3.95 -22.74
C LEU A 111 9.10 5.35 -23.24
N TRP A 112 9.18 6.36 -22.38
CA TRP A 112 8.93 7.74 -22.76
C TRP A 112 10.04 8.25 -23.73
N TRP A 113 11.29 7.79 -23.52
CA TRP A 113 12.39 8.17 -24.36
C TRP A 113 12.26 7.60 -25.77
N TRP A 114 11.85 6.34 -25.91
CA TRP A 114 11.70 5.63 -27.20
C TRP A 114 10.23 5.28 -27.46
N LYS A 115 9.53 6.18 -28.16
CA LYS A 115 8.11 5.98 -28.48
C LYS A 115 7.82 4.66 -29.19
N THR A 116 8.70 4.23 -30.11
CA THR A 116 8.58 2.94 -30.81
C THR A 116 8.68 1.77 -29.84
N LEU A 117 9.59 1.84 -28.86
CA LEU A 117 9.72 0.80 -27.83
C LEU A 117 8.43 0.66 -27.02
N TYR A 118 7.81 1.78 -26.66
CA TYR A 118 6.52 1.74 -25.98
C TYR A 118 5.46 1.06 -26.86
N GLN A 119 5.31 1.45 -28.12
CA GLN A 119 4.30 0.88 -29.02
C GLN A 119 4.45 -0.63 -29.19
N VAL A 120 5.68 -1.14 -29.17
CA VAL A 120 5.96 -2.58 -29.24
C VAL A 120 5.68 -3.28 -27.89
N LEU A 121 6.05 -2.68 -26.77
CA LEU A 121 5.97 -3.33 -25.46
C LEU A 121 4.62 -3.15 -24.77
N ASP A 122 3.81 -2.15 -25.13
CA ASP A 122 2.54 -1.85 -24.50
C ASP A 122 1.62 -3.07 -24.36
N PRO A 123 1.30 -3.85 -25.44
CA PRO A 123 0.44 -5.02 -25.32
C PRO A 123 1.04 -6.09 -24.37
N TYR A 124 2.35 -6.26 -24.36
CA TYR A 124 3.01 -7.21 -23.45
C TYR A 124 2.97 -6.76 -22.00
N LEU A 125 3.12 -5.46 -21.74
CA LEU A 125 3.02 -4.90 -20.38
C LEU A 125 1.60 -5.05 -19.83
N VAL A 126 0.58 -4.81 -20.67
CA VAL A 126 -0.82 -4.99 -20.27
C VAL A 126 -1.12 -6.45 -19.95
N VAL A 127 -0.70 -7.39 -20.82
CA VAL A 127 -0.87 -8.83 -20.57
C VAL A 127 -0.13 -9.26 -19.32
N ALA A 128 1.15 -8.87 -19.17
CA ALA A 128 1.95 -9.21 -18.00
C ALA A 128 1.35 -8.62 -16.69
N ASN A 129 0.71 -7.44 -16.77
CA ASN A 129 0.00 -6.89 -15.62
C ASN A 129 -1.28 -7.68 -15.29
N ALA A 130 -1.98 -8.20 -16.26
CA ALA A 130 -3.21 -8.96 -16.09
C ALA A 130 -2.99 -10.41 -15.62
N MET A 131 -1.79 -10.97 -15.83
CA MET A 131 -1.48 -12.35 -15.43
C MET A 131 -1.54 -12.55 -13.90
N PRO A 132 -2.05 -13.71 -13.42
CA PRO A 132 -2.05 -14.05 -12.00
C PRO A 132 -0.64 -14.35 -11.51
N LYS A 133 0.04 -13.31 -11.00
CA LYS A 133 1.45 -13.37 -10.61
C LYS A 133 1.72 -14.38 -9.48
N THR A 134 0.71 -14.68 -8.67
CA THR A 134 0.78 -15.71 -7.62
C THR A 134 1.09 -17.10 -8.17
N ALA A 135 0.73 -17.39 -9.43
CA ALA A 135 1.06 -18.65 -10.09
C ALA A 135 2.58 -18.82 -10.33
N PHE A 136 3.35 -17.74 -10.29
CA PHE A 136 4.80 -17.79 -10.48
C PHE A 136 5.57 -18.07 -9.18
N VAL A 137 4.92 -18.16 -8.02
CA VAL A 137 5.60 -18.41 -6.73
C VAL A 137 6.50 -19.65 -6.78
N PRO A 138 6.07 -20.84 -7.26
CA PRO A 138 6.94 -22.01 -7.34
C PRO A 138 8.15 -21.80 -8.26
N ILE A 139 7.96 -21.05 -9.35
CA ILE A 139 9.03 -20.74 -10.31
C ILE A 139 10.07 -19.84 -9.67
N PHE A 140 9.65 -18.76 -9.00
CA PHE A 140 10.58 -17.90 -8.27
C PHE A 140 11.32 -18.64 -7.16
N TYR A 141 10.64 -19.56 -6.48
CA TYR A 141 11.28 -20.39 -5.46
C TYR A 141 12.39 -21.27 -6.05
N ILE A 142 12.13 -21.94 -7.18
CA ILE A 142 13.10 -22.81 -7.85
C ILE A 142 14.29 -22.00 -8.38
N TRP A 143 14.05 -20.81 -8.97
CA TRP A 143 15.10 -20.02 -9.61
C TRP A 143 15.92 -19.19 -8.63
N LEU A 144 15.30 -18.64 -7.60
CA LEU A 144 15.91 -17.67 -6.69
C LEU A 144 16.17 -18.24 -5.29
N GLY A 145 15.60 -19.39 -4.97
CA GLY A 145 15.64 -19.96 -3.62
C GLY A 145 14.67 -19.27 -2.64
N ALA A 146 14.64 -19.76 -1.43
CA ALA A 146 13.65 -19.37 -0.41
C ALA A 146 13.64 -17.85 -0.11
N THR A 147 14.81 -17.27 0.09
CA THR A 147 14.90 -15.86 0.54
C THR A 147 14.64 -14.87 -0.58
N LEU A 148 15.27 -15.06 -1.75
CA LEU A 148 15.17 -14.10 -2.85
C LEU A 148 13.83 -14.18 -3.58
N SER A 149 13.11 -15.31 -3.52
CA SER A 149 11.78 -15.45 -4.09
C SER A 149 10.77 -14.47 -3.49
N ILE A 150 10.90 -14.12 -2.20
CA ILE A 150 10.05 -13.14 -1.53
C ILE A 150 10.18 -11.77 -2.21
N TYR A 151 11.41 -11.32 -2.45
CA TYR A 151 11.68 -10.05 -3.14
C TYR A 151 11.26 -10.11 -4.61
N GLY A 152 11.51 -11.25 -5.27
CA GLY A 152 11.09 -11.50 -6.64
C GLY A 152 9.58 -11.40 -6.81
N MET A 153 8.81 -11.97 -5.89
CA MET A 153 7.34 -11.88 -5.87
C MET A 153 6.84 -10.45 -5.63
N SER A 154 7.43 -9.76 -4.64
CA SER A 154 7.10 -8.36 -4.37
C SER A 154 7.33 -7.48 -5.61
N LEU A 155 8.47 -7.65 -6.25
CA LEU A 155 8.84 -6.93 -7.46
C LEU A 155 7.90 -7.28 -8.63
N ALA A 156 7.63 -8.56 -8.88
CA ALA A 156 6.78 -9.00 -9.98
C ALA A 156 5.34 -8.50 -9.86
N ILE A 157 4.79 -8.41 -8.64
CA ILE A 157 3.44 -7.90 -8.42
C ILE A 157 3.38 -6.39 -8.62
N SER A 158 4.42 -5.65 -8.22
CA SER A 158 4.41 -4.19 -8.16
C SER A 158 4.95 -3.50 -9.43
N VAL A 159 5.95 -4.09 -10.11
CA VAL A 159 6.70 -3.38 -11.17
C VAL A 159 5.83 -3.01 -12.37
N PHE A 160 4.96 -3.92 -12.84
CA PHE A 160 4.16 -3.67 -14.03
C PHE A 160 3.16 -2.53 -13.82
N ILE A 161 2.49 -2.50 -12.68
CA ILE A 161 1.56 -1.39 -12.36
C ILE A 161 2.33 -0.08 -12.19
N THR A 162 3.54 -0.13 -11.63
CA THR A 162 4.42 1.04 -11.52
C THR A 162 4.77 1.60 -12.89
N ILE A 163 5.19 0.74 -13.82
CA ILE A 163 5.53 1.15 -15.20
C ILE A 163 4.33 1.84 -15.86
N LEU A 164 3.16 1.19 -15.82
CA LEU A 164 1.96 1.70 -16.47
C LEU A 164 1.50 3.02 -15.85
N MET A 165 1.47 3.13 -14.52
CA MET A 165 1.04 4.35 -13.83
C MET A 165 2.00 5.52 -14.10
N ILE A 166 3.31 5.30 -13.99
CA ILE A 166 4.30 6.36 -14.16
C ILE A 166 4.37 6.78 -15.62
N TYR A 167 4.34 5.83 -16.57
CA TYR A 167 4.28 6.14 -17.98
C TYR A 167 3.03 6.95 -18.34
N SER A 168 1.87 6.58 -17.83
CA SER A 168 0.63 7.37 -17.99
C SER A 168 0.80 8.79 -17.44
N GLY A 169 1.45 8.94 -16.29
CA GLY A 169 1.79 10.26 -15.72
C GLY A 169 2.70 11.08 -16.62
N PHE A 170 3.67 10.47 -17.29
CA PHE A 170 4.54 11.15 -18.25
C PHE A 170 3.77 11.59 -19.51
N GLN A 171 2.83 10.78 -19.97
CA GLN A 171 1.96 11.13 -21.10
C GLN A 171 0.96 12.24 -20.76
N GLY A 172 0.55 12.34 -19.50
CA GLY A 172 -0.38 13.37 -19.01
C GLY A 172 0.22 14.79 -18.90
N ILE A 173 1.51 14.97 -19.19
CA ILE A 173 2.14 16.29 -19.18
C ILE A 173 1.64 17.11 -20.39
N ASP A 174 1.23 18.37 -20.12
CA ASP A 174 0.77 19.29 -21.13
C ASP A 174 1.79 19.42 -22.29
N PRO A 175 1.38 19.04 -23.53
CA PRO A 175 2.25 19.13 -24.69
C PRO A 175 2.81 20.54 -24.95
N ASN A 176 2.09 21.59 -24.54
CA ASN A 176 2.54 22.97 -24.72
C ASN A 176 3.76 23.29 -23.85
N LYS A 177 3.84 22.70 -22.64
CA LYS A 177 5.04 22.83 -21.78
C LYS A 177 6.26 22.19 -22.43
N ILE A 178 6.07 21.05 -23.08
CA ILE A 178 7.14 20.35 -23.81
C ILE A 178 7.58 21.16 -25.02
N LYS A 179 6.62 21.66 -25.81
CA LYS A 179 6.91 22.55 -26.99
C LYS A 179 7.64 23.81 -26.56
N LEU A 180 7.18 24.45 -25.48
CA LEU A 180 7.85 25.65 -24.96
C LEU A 180 9.32 25.36 -24.59
N ALA A 181 9.60 24.28 -23.91
CA ALA A 181 10.96 23.89 -23.61
C ALA A 181 11.80 23.61 -24.86
N GLN A 182 11.20 23.07 -25.93
CA GLN A 182 11.85 22.85 -27.21
C GLN A 182 12.19 24.17 -27.92
N THR A 183 11.30 25.16 -27.85
CA THR A 183 11.58 26.50 -28.44
C THR A 183 12.76 27.20 -27.75
N PHE A 184 13.03 26.90 -26.49
CA PHE A 184 14.22 27.33 -25.77
C PHE A 184 15.48 26.48 -26.05
N GLY A 185 15.42 25.54 -27.00
CA GLY A 185 16.53 24.66 -27.35
C GLY A 185 16.82 23.53 -26.35
N ALA A 186 15.86 23.21 -25.49
CA ALA A 186 16.06 22.13 -24.51
C ALA A 186 16.20 20.75 -25.19
N THR A 187 17.23 20.01 -24.81
CA THR A 187 17.42 18.63 -25.25
C THR A 187 16.38 17.68 -24.64
N LYS A 188 16.17 16.53 -25.25
CA LYS A 188 15.20 15.52 -24.77
C LYS A 188 15.44 15.13 -23.30
N GLY A 189 16.72 15.01 -22.88
CA GLY A 189 17.09 14.72 -21.50
C GLY A 189 16.76 15.87 -20.54
N GLN A 190 16.93 17.12 -20.99
CA GLN A 190 16.55 18.30 -20.19
C GLN A 190 15.03 18.39 -20.04
N ILE A 191 14.27 18.07 -21.09
CA ILE A 191 12.82 18.01 -21.05
C ILE A 191 12.34 16.92 -20.06
N LEU A 192 12.90 15.70 -20.13
CA LEU A 192 12.58 14.63 -19.19
C LEU A 192 12.84 15.08 -17.74
N ARG A 193 14.04 15.57 -17.46
CA ARG A 193 14.47 15.89 -16.09
C ARG A 193 13.82 17.15 -15.51
N LYS A 194 13.59 18.18 -16.33
CA LYS A 194 13.14 19.51 -15.86
C LYS A 194 11.64 19.76 -16.06
N VAL A 195 10.98 19.02 -16.95
CA VAL A 195 9.55 19.19 -17.25
C VAL A 195 8.75 17.96 -16.91
N VAL A 196 9.11 16.79 -17.47
CA VAL A 196 8.30 15.58 -17.37
C VAL A 196 8.34 14.98 -15.96
N LEU A 197 9.53 14.68 -15.44
CA LEU A 197 9.68 14.12 -14.08
C LEU A 197 9.09 15.03 -13.00
N PRO A 198 9.42 16.35 -12.96
CA PRO A 198 8.80 17.22 -11.97
C PRO A 198 7.29 17.38 -12.16
N GLY A 199 6.81 17.44 -13.41
CA GLY A 199 5.38 17.55 -13.69
C GLY A 199 4.58 16.32 -13.28
N SER A 200 5.20 15.14 -13.29
CA SER A 200 4.57 13.86 -12.97
C SER A 200 4.64 13.48 -11.47
N VAL A 201 5.21 14.34 -10.61
CA VAL A 201 5.30 14.04 -9.16
C VAL A 201 3.97 13.69 -8.51
N PRO A 202 2.83 14.32 -8.84
CA PRO A 202 1.54 13.86 -8.27
C PRO A 202 1.23 12.40 -8.61
N THR A 203 1.49 11.98 -9.86
CA THR A 203 1.30 10.60 -10.29
C THR A 203 2.31 9.64 -9.64
N LEU A 204 3.57 10.09 -9.48
CA LEU A 204 4.58 9.32 -8.74
C LEU A 204 4.16 9.08 -7.29
N LEU A 205 3.62 10.10 -6.63
CA LEU A 205 3.11 9.98 -5.25
C LEU A 205 1.89 9.05 -5.17
N ALA A 206 0.98 9.12 -6.15
CA ALA A 206 -0.12 8.18 -6.25
C ALA A 206 0.37 6.74 -6.46
N ALA A 207 1.38 6.54 -7.33
CA ALA A 207 1.99 5.25 -7.56
C ALA A 207 2.68 4.70 -6.29
N LEU A 208 3.31 5.54 -5.47
CA LEU A 208 3.87 5.13 -4.17
C LEU A 208 2.80 4.51 -3.27
N LYS A 209 1.61 5.11 -3.14
CA LYS A 209 0.53 4.58 -2.31
C LYS A 209 0.03 3.22 -2.78
N VAL A 210 -0.20 3.09 -4.07
CA VAL A 210 -0.66 1.82 -4.67
C VAL A 210 0.39 0.72 -4.48
N ASN A 211 1.65 1.04 -4.78
CA ASN A 211 2.74 0.06 -4.72
C ASN A 211 3.11 -0.39 -3.31
N ALA A 212 2.91 0.44 -2.29
CA ALA A 212 3.13 0.02 -0.90
C ALA A 212 2.24 -1.18 -0.53
N GLY A 213 0.95 -1.11 -0.87
CA GLY A 213 0.03 -2.22 -0.67
C GLY A 213 0.37 -3.45 -1.51
N LEU A 214 0.65 -3.24 -2.81
CA LEU A 214 0.98 -4.34 -3.71
C LEU A 214 2.29 -5.04 -3.34
N SER A 215 3.30 -4.30 -2.90
CA SER A 215 4.57 -4.88 -2.44
C SER A 215 4.38 -5.71 -1.18
N LEU A 216 3.57 -5.25 -0.23
CA LEU A 216 3.24 -6.03 0.97
C LEU A 216 2.51 -7.33 0.60
N VAL A 217 1.52 -7.27 -0.31
CA VAL A 217 0.85 -8.48 -0.82
C VAL A 217 1.86 -9.43 -1.47
N GLY A 218 2.78 -8.90 -2.28
CA GLY A 218 3.81 -9.70 -2.93
C GLY A 218 4.74 -10.40 -1.95
N VAL A 219 5.16 -9.70 -0.88
CA VAL A 219 5.98 -10.27 0.18
C VAL A 219 5.22 -11.37 0.91
N VAL A 220 3.98 -11.12 1.35
CA VAL A 220 3.17 -12.11 2.08
C VAL A 220 2.96 -13.38 1.24
N VAL A 221 2.66 -13.23 -0.04
CA VAL A 221 2.51 -14.36 -0.99
C VAL A 221 3.82 -15.12 -1.14
N GLY A 222 4.95 -14.42 -1.24
CA GLY A 222 6.28 -15.05 -1.25
C GLY A 222 6.58 -15.79 0.05
N GLU A 223 6.26 -15.21 1.20
CA GLU A 223 6.47 -15.81 2.51
C GLU A 223 5.63 -17.06 2.77
N PHE A 224 4.45 -17.20 2.15
CA PHE A 224 3.59 -18.37 2.33
C PHE A 224 4.25 -19.68 1.89
N GLN A 225 5.08 -19.66 0.88
CA GLN A 225 5.66 -20.88 0.32
C GLN A 225 7.18 -21.03 0.53
N SER A 226 7.87 -19.94 0.77
CA SER A 226 9.33 -19.95 0.67
C SER A 226 10.06 -19.58 1.94
N ALA A 227 9.37 -19.08 2.97
CA ALA A 227 10.05 -18.51 4.12
C ALA A 227 10.04 -19.43 5.35
N ASN A 228 11.06 -19.22 6.20
CA ASN A 228 11.09 -19.66 7.60
C ASN A 228 10.91 -18.46 8.54
N LEU A 229 10.68 -17.26 7.98
CA LEU A 229 10.56 -16.00 8.68
C LEU A 229 9.58 -15.10 7.95
N GLY A 230 8.86 -14.26 8.68
CA GLY A 230 7.87 -13.33 8.16
C GLY A 230 6.47 -13.59 8.70
N LEU A 231 5.60 -12.57 8.61
CA LEU A 231 4.20 -12.69 9.06
C LEU A 231 3.40 -13.64 8.16
N GLY A 232 3.70 -13.67 6.85
CA GLY A 232 3.09 -14.62 5.93
C GLY A 232 3.43 -16.05 6.30
N TYR A 233 4.70 -16.34 6.60
CA TYR A 233 5.10 -17.65 7.12
C TYR A 233 4.34 -18.00 8.40
N LEU A 234 4.25 -17.08 9.37
CA LEU A 234 3.58 -17.31 10.64
C LEU A 234 2.08 -17.64 10.45
N ILE A 235 1.42 -16.93 9.53
CA ILE A 235 0.03 -17.18 9.14
C ILE A 235 -0.12 -18.58 8.52
N GLN A 236 0.74 -18.92 7.57
CA GLN A 236 0.71 -20.23 6.91
C GLN A 236 0.99 -21.37 7.90
N TYR A 237 1.97 -21.19 8.78
CA TYR A 237 2.27 -22.13 9.85
C TYR A 237 1.07 -22.34 10.78
N GLY A 238 0.46 -21.23 11.26
CA GLY A 238 -0.74 -21.29 12.10
C GLY A 238 -1.91 -22.03 11.44
N ALA A 239 -2.09 -21.80 10.13
CA ALA A 239 -3.12 -22.51 9.34
C ALA A 239 -2.85 -24.02 9.23
N GLN A 240 -1.60 -24.41 8.98
CA GLN A 240 -1.21 -25.83 8.85
C GLN A 240 -1.40 -26.62 10.16
N ILE A 241 -1.20 -25.99 11.31
CA ILE A 241 -1.39 -26.63 12.63
C ILE A 241 -2.77 -26.35 13.24
N PHE A 242 -3.70 -25.81 12.46
CA PHE A 242 -5.07 -25.46 12.89
C PHE A 242 -5.15 -24.51 14.10
N LYS A 243 -4.12 -23.67 14.32
CA LYS A 243 -4.11 -22.63 15.36
C LYS A 243 -4.58 -21.29 14.79
N MET A 244 -5.90 -21.14 14.63
CA MET A 244 -6.50 -19.94 14.03
C MET A 244 -6.21 -18.65 14.80
N ASN A 245 -5.95 -18.73 16.12
CA ASN A 245 -5.53 -17.56 16.90
C ASN A 245 -4.19 -16.99 16.39
N ILE A 246 -3.23 -17.83 15.99
CA ILE A 246 -1.96 -17.39 15.40
C ILE A 246 -2.22 -16.71 14.04
N VAL A 247 -3.06 -17.35 13.20
CA VAL A 247 -3.44 -16.80 11.88
C VAL A 247 -4.03 -15.39 12.02
N MET A 248 -5.06 -15.25 12.87
CA MET A 248 -5.77 -13.99 13.05
C MET A 248 -4.90 -12.92 13.73
N THR A 249 -4.01 -13.32 14.64
CA THR A 249 -3.01 -12.40 15.22
C THR A 249 -2.06 -11.90 14.13
N GLY A 250 -1.54 -12.79 13.28
CA GLY A 250 -0.68 -12.41 12.16
C GLY A 250 -1.37 -11.47 11.17
N VAL A 251 -2.62 -11.79 10.79
CA VAL A 251 -3.44 -10.93 9.91
C VAL A 251 -3.68 -9.55 10.53
N THR A 252 -3.96 -9.50 11.84
CA THR A 252 -4.17 -8.22 12.55
C THR A 252 -2.89 -7.37 12.54
N ILE A 253 -1.73 -7.97 12.75
CA ILE A 253 -0.45 -7.26 12.70
C ILE A 253 -0.16 -6.80 11.26
N LEU A 254 -0.44 -7.61 10.24
CA LEU A 254 -0.33 -7.17 8.84
C LEU A 254 -1.22 -5.97 8.53
N ALA A 255 -2.44 -5.94 9.07
CA ALA A 255 -3.34 -4.79 8.92
C ALA A 255 -2.76 -3.53 9.59
N VAL A 256 -2.15 -3.67 10.76
CA VAL A 256 -1.45 -2.55 11.44
C VAL A 256 -0.25 -2.09 10.63
N VAL A 257 0.61 -3.01 10.18
CA VAL A 257 1.79 -2.69 9.35
C VAL A 257 1.37 -1.97 8.07
N SER A 258 0.37 -2.50 7.36
CA SER A 258 -0.18 -1.87 6.15
C SER A 258 -0.68 -0.45 6.41
N SER A 259 -1.42 -0.26 7.52
CA SER A 259 -1.93 1.05 7.92
C SER A 259 -0.81 2.05 8.22
N VAL A 260 0.21 1.61 8.96
CA VAL A 260 1.39 2.45 9.27
C VAL A 260 2.15 2.83 7.99
N MET A 261 2.37 1.89 7.09
CA MET A 261 3.02 2.17 5.80
C MET A 261 2.21 3.16 4.96
N TYR A 262 0.90 2.99 4.87
CA TYR A 262 0.01 3.90 4.15
C TYR A 262 0.06 5.32 4.75
N LEU A 263 -0.01 5.44 6.08
CA LEU A 263 0.06 6.73 6.77
C LEU A 263 1.42 7.41 6.55
N ALA A 264 2.52 6.65 6.60
CA ALA A 264 3.86 7.18 6.35
C ALA A 264 3.99 7.76 4.92
N ILE A 265 3.49 7.03 3.92
CA ILE A 265 3.50 7.51 2.53
C ILE A 265 2.54 8.70 2.34
N SER A 266 1.39 8.69 2.97
CA SER A 266 0.44 9.81 2.92
C SER A 266 1.01 11.07 3.57
N TRP A 267 1.74 10.93 4.67
CA TRP A 267 2.48 12.03 5.28
C TRP A 267 3.58 12.55 4.36
N LEU A 268 4.36 11.67 3.73
CA LEU A 268 5.38 12.05 2.76
C LEU A 268 4.78 12.84 1.59
N GLU A 269 3.66 12.38 1.03
CA GLU A 269 2.93 13.07 -0.03
C GLU A 269 2.54 14.49 0.39
N THR A 270 1.91 14.61 1.57
CA THR A 270 1.49 15.92 2.09
C THR A 270 2.67 16.85 2.28
N ALA A 271 3.80 16.34 2.78
CA ALA A 271 5.03 17.13 2.96
C ALA A 271 5.64 17.61 1.64
N VAL A 272 5.62 16.75 0.60
CA VAL A 272 6.13 17.07 -0.74
C VAL A 272 5.21 18.08 -1.45
N MET A 273 3.89 17.87 -1.37
CA MET A 273 2.92 18.73 -2.04
C MET A 273 2.81 20.13 -1.41
N ARG A 274 3.03 20.27 -0.10
CA ARG A 274 3.04 21.57 0.59
C ARG A 274 4.23 22.46 0.20
N ARG A 275 5.32 21.87 -0.29
CA ARG A 275 6.53 22.62 -0.70
C ARG A 275 6.52 23.07 -2.16
N ARG A 276 5.48 22.77 -2.89
CA ARG A 276 5.22 23.18 -4.28
C ARG A 276 4.14 24.23 -4.38
#